data_2915491342310f4fad48ec1adcecd4f4
#
_entry.id   2915491342310f4fad48ec1adcecd4f4
#
_cell.length_a   1.000
_cell.length_b   1.000
_cell.length_c   1.000
_cell.angle_alpha   90.00
_cell.angle_beta   90.00
_cell.angle_gamma   90.00
#
_symmetry.space_group_name_H-M   'P 1'
#
loop_
_entity.id
_entity.type
_entity.pdbx_description
1 polymer ?
#
loop_
_entity_poly.entity_id
_entity_poly.type
_entity_poly.pdbx_seq_one_letter_code
_entity_poly.pdbx_strand_id
1 'polypeptide(L)'
;AVQQLGSNSPQVRIAGVYALADVADTYEGPYHQRVVDILCGYLRTDRLLKDANGDTRYATNEDGSPNYSLPLSADNPVESTILSVLASHLRSSTTAEAKHQSRGPWSTCTLDIHGAHITEHVNFDYAQIGEIDAHSIQLTQGASFTQTKFTNRANFDNSTFTQIANFWKSKFENEVSFRGTIFKQVAFFAENSFTQEVDFSEASFTQEANFRGTQFLRTTDFRHTSFKERTDFSAVSFTQTPRLFEAIFRKLITFEDATFMQTADFRSTTFKGRTIFINCTFQGKTKFTATTFHQDANFQNASFMLTTDFGGVSFIHSVNFSECTFK
;
A
#
# COMPACT_ATOMS: atom_id res chain seq x y z
N ALA A 1 -17.25 14.26 26.63
CA ALA A 1 -16.17 13.75 25.76
C ALA A 1 -16.01 14.64 24.51
N VAL A 2 -17.03 14.80 23.63
CA VAL A 2 -16.90 15.55 22.36
C VAL A 2 -16.42 16.98 22.57
N GLN A 3 -16.96 17.71 23.54
CA GLN A 3 -16.51 19.07 23.87
C GLN A 3 -15.05 19.14 24.30
N GLN A 4 -14.53 18.06 24.89
CA GLN A 4 -13.12 17.98 25.31
C GLN A 4 -12.17 17.96 24.10
N LEU A 5 -12.57 17.37 22.96
CA LEU A 5 -11.77 17.40 21.73
C LEU A 5 -11.60 18.83 21.17
N GLY A 6 -12.50 19.76 21.49
CA GLY A 6 -12.39 21.16 21.12
C GLY A 6 -11.58 22.02 22.11
N SER A 7 -10.98 21.43 23.15
CA SER A 7 -10.19 22.16 24.14
C SER A 7 -8.86 22.63 23.56
N ASN A 8 -8.38 23.80 24.04
CA ASN A 8 -7.03 24.28 23.70
C ASN A 8 -5.93 23.44 24.35
N SER A 9 -6.23 22.70 25.44
CA SER A 9 -5.26 21.83 26.14
C SER A 9 -5.19 20.45 25.48
N PRO A 10 -4.01 20.02 24.98
CA PRO A 10 -3.83 18.66 24.45
C PRO A 10 -4.20 17.57 25.47
N GLN A 11 -3.91 17.79 26.77
CA GLN A 11 -4.24 16.84 27.83
C GLN A 11 -5.75 16.61 27.95
N VAL A 12 -6.53 17.68 27.82
CA VAL A 12 -8.01 17.60 27.85
C VAL A 12 -8.53 16.90 26.59
N ARG A 13 -7.93 17.15 25.43
CA ARG A 13 -8.29 16.45 24.20
C ARG A 13 -8.00 14.95 24.29
N ILE A 14 -6.82 14.56 24.81
CA ILE A 14 -6.45 13.16 25.07
C ILE A 14 -7.46 12.48 26.00
N ALA A 15 -7.83 13.13 27.10
CA ALA A 15 -8.85 12.61 28.00
C ALA A 15 -10.21 12.45 27.28
N GLY A 16 -10.52 13.35 26.34
CA GLY A 16 -11.70 13.26 25.49
C GLY A 16 -11.69 12.04 24.57
N VAL A 17 -10.52 11.69 24.01
CA VAL A 17 -10.34 10.50 23.16
C VAL A 17 -10.64 9.23 23.97
N TYR A 18 -10.04 9.07 25.14
CA TYR A 18 -10.28 7.90 26.01
C TYR A 18 -11.72 7.83 26.48
N ALA A 19 -12.32 8.96 26.90
CA ALA A 19 -13.72 8.98 27.31
C ALA A 19 -14.70 8.62 26.18
N LEU A 20 -14.35 8.91 24.91
CA LEU A 20 -15.13 8.44 23.75
C LEU A 20 -14.99 6.94 23.57
N ALA A 21 -13.78 6.38 23.70
CA ALA A 21 -13.54 4.95 23.61
C ALA A 21 -14.31 4.20 24.72
N ASP A 22 -14.26 4.67 25.97
CA ASP A 22 -15.00 4.09 27.09
C ASP A 22 -16.53 4.08 26.84
N VAL A 23 -17.06 5.15 26.22
CA VAL A 23 -18.47 5.22 25.82
C VAL A 23 -18.78 4.16 24.74
N ALA A 24 -17.92 4.03 23.74
CA ALA A 24 -18.11 3.03 22.68
C ALA A 24 -18.10 1.62 23.24
N ASP A 25 -17.15 1.31 24.12
CA ASP A 25 -17.01 -0.02 24.73
C ASP A 25 -18.14 -0.34 25.72
N THR A 26 -18.71 0.68 26.37
CA THR A 26 -19.83 0.49 27.30
C THR A 26 -21.15 0.20 26.59
N TYR A 27 -21.42 0.91 25.50
CA TYR A 27 -22.72 0.86 24.81
C TYR A 27 -22.69 -0.01 23.55
N GLU A 28 -21.50 -0.37 23.04
CA GLU A 28 -21.29 -1.22 21.88
C GLU A 28 -22.11 -0.86 20.61
N GLY A 29 -22.18 -1.74 19.66
CA GLY A 29 -23.02 -1.63 18.46
C GLY A 29 -22.80 -0.35 17.68
N PRO A 30 -23.84 0.48 17.46
CA PRO A 30 -23.72 1.70 16.63
C PRO A 30 -22.84 2.78 17.26
N TYR A 31 -22.50 2.66 18.55
CA TYR A 31 -21.58 3.61 19.18
C TYR A 31 -20.13 3.42 18.72
N HIS A 32 -19.72 2.21 18.35
CA HIS A 32 -18.40 1.98 17.77
C HIS A 32 -18.20 2.86 16.54
N GLN A 33 -19.09 2.79 15.54
CA GLN A 33 -18.96 3.59 14.34
C GLN A 33 -19.02 5.09 14.62
N ARG A 34 -19.93 5.54 15.48
CA ARG A 34 -20.05 6.98 15.84
C ARG A 34 -18.76 7.53 16.45
N VAL A 35 -18.10 6.75 17.32
CA VAL A 35 -16.84 7.18 17.93
C VAL A 35 -15.72 7.13 16.90
N VAL A 36 -15.65 6.10 16.07
CA VAL A 36 -14.70 6.01 14.95
C VAL A 36 -14.87 7.22 14.03
N ASP A 37 -16.09 7.60 13.66
CA ASP A 37 -16.38 8.77 12.82
C ASP A 37 -15.86 10.08 13.45
N ILE A 38 -16.03 10.25 14.77
CA ILE A 38 -15.55 11.42 15.49
C ILE A 38 -14.02 11.47 15.48
N LEU A 39 -13.35 10.34 15.76
CA LEU A 39 -11.89 10.26 15.81
C LEU A 39 -11.28 10.43 14.42
N CYS A 40 -11.85 9.80 13.40
CA CYS A 40 -11.43 9.97 12.01
C CYS A 40 -11.69 11.40 11.53
N GLY A 41 -12.86 11.98 11.88
CA GLY A 41 -13.17 13.37 11.59
C GLY A 41 -12.15 14.34 12.20
N TYR A 42 -11.68 14.08 13.42
CA TYR A 42 -10.60 14.83 14.03
C TYR A 42 -9.28 14.73 13.24
N LEU A 43 -8.92 13.53 12.78
CA LEU A 43 -7.72 13.31 11.98
C LEU A 43 -7.76 14.05 10.63
N ARG A 44 -8.94 14.33 10.08
CA ARG A 44 -9.12 15.09 8.83
C ARG A 44 -9.06 16.61 9.00
N THR A 45 -9.07 17.14 10.24
CA THR A 45 -8.93 18.59 10.46
C THR A 45 -7.50 19.06 10.15
N ASP A 46 -7.35 20.33 9.75
CA ASP A 46 -6.00 20.92 9.57
C ASP A 46 -5.38 21.17 10.96
N ARG A 47 -4.37 20.37 11.28
CA ARG A 47 -3.61 20.41 12.54
C ARG A 47 -2.17 20.87 12.34
N LEU A 48 -1.82 21.25 11.13
CA LEU A 48 -0.46 21.69 10.82
C LEU A 48 -0.18 23.06 11.40
N LEU A 49 1.01 23.24 11.94
CA LEU A 49 1.48 24.55 12.39
C LEU A 49 1.65 25.48 11.19
N LYS A 50 1.17 26.69 11.34
CA LYS A 50 1.31 27.76 10.36
C LYS A 50 2.27 28.83 10.86
N ASP A 51 2.93 29.51 9.95
CA ASP A 51 3.69 30.72 10.25
C ASP A 51 2.80 31.97 10.23
N ALA A 52 3.40 33.13 10.38
CA ALA A 52 2.68 34.41 10.40
C ALA A 52 1.98 34.74 9.06
N ASN A 53 2.40 34.12 7.96
CA ASN A 53 1.83 34.31 6.63
C ASN A 53 0.73 33.27 6.31
N GLY A 54 0.51 32.30 7.21
CA GLY A 54 -0.42 31.20 7.01
C GLY A 54 0.19 29.99 6.29
N ASP A 55 1.49 30.00 6.01
CA ASP A 55 2.18 28.90 5.37
C ASP A 55 2.52 27.78 6.37
N THR A 56 2.51 26.52 5.89
CA THR A 56 2.84 25.37 6.74
C THR A 56 4.29 25.44 7.18
N ARG A 57 4.53 25.26 8.49
CA ARG A 57 5.86 25.13 9.08
C ARG A 57 6.37 23.70 8.93
N TYR A 58 7.66 23.58 8.65
CA TYR A 58 8.35 22.30 8.46
C TYR A 58 9.50 22.14 9.45
N ALA A 59 9.88 20.90 9.72
CA ALA A 59 11.12 20.60 10.44
C ALA A 59 12.32 21.15 9.66
N THR A 60 13.43 21.35 10.34
CA THR A 60 14.65 21.90 9.76
C THR A 60 15.64 20.77 9.50
N ASN A 61 16.23 20.74 8.32
CA ASN A 61 17.37 19.88 7.99
C ASN A 61 18.64 20.31 8.76
N GLU A 62 19.68 19.47 8.74
CA GLU A 62 20.96 19.79 9.38
C GLU A 62 21.64 21.06 8.84
N ASP A 63 21.37 21.42 7.58
CA ASP A 63 21.89 22.64 6.92
C ASP A 63 21.04 23.88 7.21
N GLY A 64 20.01 23.79 8.03
CA GLY A 64 19.09 24.88 8.38
C GLY A 64 17.96 25.11 7.39
N SER A 65 17.90 24.39 6.28
CA SER A 65 16.81 24.49 5.29
C SER A 65 15.52 23.79 5.76
N PRO A 66 14.33 24.23 5.30
CA PRO A 66 13.08 23.53 5.60
C PRO A 66 13.04 22.13 4.99
N ASN A 67 12.67 21.15 5.79
CA ASN A 67 12.36 19.80 5.29
C ASN A 67 10.88 19.69 4.90
N TYR A 68 10.58 19.99 3.66
CA TYR A 68 9.21 19.97 3.13
C TYR A 68 8.50 18.58 3.18
N SER A 69 9.23 17.53 3.53
CA SER A 69 8.66 16.20 3.76
C SER A 69 8.16 16.00 5.20
N LEU A 70 8.50 16.90 6.13
CA LEU A 70 8.19 16.81 7.55
C LEU A 70 7.47 18.07 8.07
N PRO A 71 6.19 18.24 7.73
CA PRO A 71 5.38 19.32 8.30
C PRO A 71 5.24 19.17 9.81
N LEU A 72 5.25 20.27 10.53
CA LEU A 72 5.07 20.30 11.97
C LEU A 72 3.60 20.35 12.33
N SER A 73 3.20 19.61 13.36
CA SER A 73 1.87 19.67 13.96
C SER A 73 1.97 20.06 15.43
N ALA A 74 1.02 20.84 15.89
CA ALA A 74 0.89 21.17 17.33
C ALA A 74 0.21 20.04 18.12
N ASP A 75 -0.28 19.01 17.42
CA ASP A 75 -1.26 18.08 17.97
C ASP A 75 -0.80 16.62 17.95
N ASN A 76 0.50 16.40 17.74
CA ASN A 76 1.10 15.05 17.66
C ASN A 76 0.69 14.12 18.81
N PRO A 77 0.66 14.56 20.10
CA PRO A 77 0.25 13.68 21.19
C PRO A 77 -1.22 13.23 21.12
N VAL A 78 -2.10 14.07 20.59
CA VAL A 78 -3.52 13.73 20.41
C VAL A 78 -3.68 12.80 19.21
N GLU A 79 -3.00 13.11 18.10
CA GLU A 79 -2.98 12.29 16.89
C GLU A 79 -2.47 10.89 17.20
N SER A 80 -1.31 10.75 17.86
CA SER A 80 -0.76 9.45 18.25
C SER A 80 -1.68 8.68 19.19
N THR A 81 -2.39 9.38 20.10
CA THR A 81 -3.38 8.75 20.98
C THR A 81 -4.58 8.22 20.18
N ILE A 82 -5.11 9.00 19.24
CA ILE A 82 -6.22 8.54 18.38
C ILE A 82 -5.79 7.31 17.57
N LEU A 83 -4.63 7.36 16.93
CA LEU A 83 -4.11 6.22 16.15
C LEU A 83 -3.93 4.98 17.04
N SER A 84 -3.43 5.14 18.25
CA SER A 84 -3.25 4.05 19.22
C SER A 84 -4.59 3.46 19.69
N VAL A 85 -5.58 4.30 19.97
CA VAL A 85 -6.93 3.85 20.36
C VAL A 85 -7.60 3.12 19.21
N LEU A 86 -7.57 3.64 17.99
CA LEU A 86 -8.06 2.93 16.80
C LEU A 86 -7.38 1.58 16.65
N ALA A 87 -6.04 1.54 16.70
CA ALA A 87 -5.27 0.32 16.52
C ALA A 87 -5.60 -0.75 17.57
N SER A 88 -5.77 -0.36 18.84
CA SER A 88 -6.09 -1.30 19.92
C SER A 88 -7.47 -1.93 19.75
N HIS A 89 -8.47 -1.17 19.28
CA HIS A 89 -9.83 -1.67 19.08
C HIS A 89 -10.04 -2.38 17.73
N LEU A 90 -9.10 -2.25 16.80
CA LEU A 90 -9.07 -3.01 15.54
C LEU A 90 -8.36 -4.36 15.68
N ARG A 91 -7.55 -4.54 16.73
CA ARG A 91 -6.86 -5.80 17.03
C ARG A 91 -7.73 -6.70 17.90
N SER A 92 -7.57 -8.02 17.72
CA SER A 92 -8.17 -8.95 18.67
C SER A 92 -7.44 -8.90 20.02
N SER A 93 -8.17 -9.09 21.12
CA SER A 93 -7.53 -9.16 22.43
C SER A 93 -6.60 -10.38 22.51
N THR A 94 -5.39 -10.16 23.03
CA THR A 94 -4.29 -11.15 23.08
C THR A 94 -4.38 -12.14 24.26
N THR A 95 -5.54 -12.33 24.89
CA THR A 95 -5.68 -13.33 25.95
C THR A 95 -5.60 -14.74 25.39
N ALA A 96 -4.81 -15.61 26.01
CA ALA A 96 -4.50 -16.97 25.54
C ALA A 96 -5.73 -17.86 25.31
N GLU A 97 -6.89 -17.50 25.84
CA GLU A 97 -8.17 -18.19 25.67
C GLU A 97 -8.93 -17.80 24.39
N ALA A 98 -8.56 -16.68 23.75
CA ALA A 98 -9.26 -16.14 22.59
C ALA A 98 -8.58 -16.46 21.23
N LYS A 99 -7.73 -17.48 21.14
CA LYS A 99 -7.01 -17.88 19.91
C LYS A 99 -7.89 -18.31 18.72
N HIS A 100 -9.18 -18.40 18.89
CA HIS A 100 -10.12 -18.82 17.85
C HIS A 100 -11.28 -17.83 17.70
N GLN A 101 -11.08 -16.68 17.05
CA GLN A 101 -12.14 -15.75 16.59
C GLN A 101 -12.34 -14.40 17.29
N SER A 102 -11.42 -13.84 17.98
CA SER A 102 -11.67 -12.49 18.46
C SER A 102 -11.30 -11.43 17.44
N ARG A 103 -12.29 -10.87 16.77
CA ARG A 103 -12.19 -9.61 16.03
C ARG A 103 -12.08 -8.48 17.05
N GLY A 104 -11.29 -7.45 16.73
CA GLY A 104 -11.33 -6.22 17.51
C GLY A 104 -12.76 -5.64 17.52
N PRO A 105 -13.23 -5.02 18.58
CA PRO A 105 -14.61 -4.53 18.69
C PRO A 105 -14.99 -3.54 17.58
N TRP A 106 -14.03 -2.77 17.04
CA TRP A 106 -14.27 -1.82 15.95
C TRP A 106 -13.86 -2.34 14.57
N SER A 107 -13.52 -3.62 14.45
CA SER A 107 -13.02 -4.24 13.21
C SER A 107 -13.99 -4.26 12.03
N THR A 108 -15.27 -3.97 12.27
CA THR A 108 -16.30 -3.84 11.24
C THR A 108 -16.62 -2.38 10.90
N CYS A 109 -16.02 -1.43 11.61
CA CYS A 109 -16.23 0.00 11.35
C CYS A 109 -15.56 0.43 10.06
N THR A 110 -16.10 1.49 9.46
CA THR A 110 -15.49 2.23 8.36
C THR A 110 -14.56 3.29 8.94
N LEU A 111 -13.30 3.28 8.52
CA LEU A 111 -12.32 4.31 8.84
C LEU A 111 -12.26 5.32 7.69
N ASP A 112 -12.89 6.46 7.87
CA ASP A 112 -12.86 7.55 6.90
C ASP A 112 -11.82 8.60 7.31
N ILE A 113 -10.60 8.44 6.76
CA ILE A 113 -9.44 9.33 6.99
C ILE A 113 -8.96 10.01 5.71
N HIS A 114 -9.86 10.16 4.72
CA HIS A 114 -9.52 10.80 3.45
C HIS A 114 -8.97 12.21 3.64
N GLY A 115 -8.00 12.57 2.82
CA GLY A 115 -7.39 13.90 2.84
C GLY A 115 -6.65 14.27 4.11
N ALA A 116 -6.58 13.38 5.11
CA ALA A 116 -5.90 13.68 6.37
C ALA A 116 -4.38 13.86 6.17
N HIS A 117 -3.80 14.78 6.93
CA HIS A 117 -2.36 14.87 7.13
C HIS A 117 -1.99 14.18 8.45
N ILE A 118 -1.39 13.00 8.36
CA ILE A 118 -0.92 12.23 9.52
C ILE A 118 0.58 12.45 9.68
N THR A 119 0.95 13.06 10.81
CA THR A 119 2.33 13.42 11.13
C THR A 119 3.00 12.44 12.08
N GLU A 120 2.22 11.51 12.64
CA GLU A 120 2.67 10.45 13.52
C GLU A 120 2.76 9.11 12.79
N HIS A 121 3.47 8.14 13.39
CA HIS A 121 3.60 6.80 12.86
C HIS A 121 2.27 6.04 12.93
N VAL A 122 1.80 5.52 11.78
CA VAL A 122 0.62 4.65 11.72
C VAL A 122 1.05 3.20 11.94
N ASN A 123 0.49 2.55 12.96
CA ASN A 123 0.71 1.14 13.23
C ASN A 123 -0.62 0.40 13.40
N PHE A 124 -1.05 -0.24 12.34
CA PHE A 124 -2.22 -1.12 12.32
C PHE A 124 -1.84 -2.60 12.13
N ASP A 125 -0.62 -2.99 12.51
CA ASP A 125 -0.15 -4.38 12.44
C ASP A 125 -1.11 -5.31 13.18
N TYR A 126 -1.41 -6.46 12.56
CA TYR A 126 -2.31 -7.49 13.09
C TYR A 126 -3.77 -7.03 13.28
N ALA A 127 -4.13 -5.85 12.81
CA ALA A 127 -5.49 -5.34 12.89
C ALA A 127 -6.41 -6.06 11.88
N GLN A 128 -7.71 -6.08 12.20
CA GLN A 128 -8.73 -6.30 11.20
C GLN A 128 -9.46 -4.99 10.95
N ILE A 129 -9.45 -4.53 9.71
CA ILE A 129 -10.08 -3.28 9.27
C ILE A 129 -11.27 -3.65 8.38
N GLY A 130 -12.45 -3.11 8.70
CA GLY A 130 -13.65 -3.27 7.92
C GLY A 130 -13.48 -2.61 6.56
N GLU A 131 -13.83 -1.37 6.47
CA GLU A 131 -13.60 -0.52 5.30
C GLU A 131 -12.65 0.62 5.67
N ILE A 132 -11.79 1.02 4.74
CA ILE A 132 -10.96 2.21 4.93
C ILE A 132 -11.02 3.10 3.69
N ASP A 133 -11.40 4.35 3.89
CA ASP A 133 -11.22 5.41 2.90
C ASP A 133 -10.10 6.34 3.35
N ALA A 134 -8.96 6.19 2.73
CA ALA A 134 -7.74 6.94 2.95
C ALA A 134 -7.28 7.66 1.67
N HIS A 135 -8.21 7.93 0.72
CA HIS A 135 -7.81 8.63 -0.50
C HIS A 135 -7.24 10.01 -0.19
N SER A 136 -6.23 10.40 -0.95
CA SER A 136 -5.54 11.69 -0.78
C SER A 136 -4.90 11.90 0.59
N ILE A 137 -4.73 10.84 1.41
CA ILE A 137 -4.04 10.94 2.70
C ILE A 137 -2.56 11.24 2.51
N GLN A 138 -1.98 12.00 3.42
CA GLN A 138 -0.55 12.26 3.47
C GLN A 138 0.03 11.70 4.77
N LEU A 139 0.85 10.65 4.66
CA LEU A 139 1.52 9.99 5.76
C LEU A 139 2.98 10.43 5.77
N THR A 140 3.37 11.27 6.73
CA THR A 140 4.71 11.85 6.77
C THR A 140 5.71 10.98 7.51
N GLN A 141 5.23 10.11 8.38
CA GLN A 141 6.01 9.07 9.05
C GLN A 141 5.71 7.69 8.43
N GLY A 142 6.37 6.65 8.95
CA GLY A 142 6.13 5.30 8.49
C GLY A 142 4.70 4.83 8.74
N ALA A 143 4.19 3.99 7.84
CA ALA A 143 2.89 3.36 7.99
C ALA A 143 3.05 1.84 7.90
N SER A 144 2.62 1.13 8.94
CA SER A 144 2.68 -0.32 8.99
C SER A 144 1.28 -0.93 9.13
N PHE A 145 1.04 -1.88 8.23
CA PHE A 145 -0.15 -2.71 8.14
C PHE A 145 0.24 -4.19 8.09
N THR A 146 1.37 -4.56 8.71
CA THR A 146 1.89 -5.93 8.71
C THR A 146 0.84 -6.92 9.20
N GLN A 147 0.58 -7.99 8.42
CA GLN A 147 -0.41 -9.01 8.75
C GLN A 147 -1.82 -8.44 9.05
N THR A 148 -2.13 -7.27 8.49
CA THR A 148 -3.44 -6.64 8.61
C THR A 148 -4.43 -7.31 7.66
N LYS A 149 -5.66 -7.51 8.13
CA LYS A 149 -6.75 -8.05 7.35
C LYS A 149 -7.75 -6.95 6.99
N PHE A 150 -7.85 -6.62 5.70
CA PHE A 150 -8.86 -5.71 5.16
C PHE A 150 -10.05 -6.56 4.68
N THR A 151 -11.21 -6.43 5.33
CA THR A 151 -12.38 -7.29 5.02
C THR A 151 -13.34 -6.68 4.02
N ASN A 152 -13.34 -5.36 3.89
CA ASN A 152 -14.09 -4.63 2.88
C ASN A 152 -13.13 -3.78 2.02
N ARG A 153 -13.68 -2.85 1.27
CA ARG A 153 -12.93 -1.99 0.36
C ARG A 153 -11.86 -1.18 1.10
N ALA A 154 -10.67 -1.10 0.51
CA ALA A 154 -9.59 -0.23 0.97
C ALA A 154 -9.21 0.76 -0.14
N ASN A 155 -9.31 2.04 0.13
CA ASN A 155 -9.05 3.10 -0.84
C ASN A 155 -7.89 3.98 -0.37
N PHE A 156 -6.79 3.93 -1.11
CA PHE A 156 -5.59 4.75 -0.92
C PHE A 156 -5.28 5.61 -2.15
N ASP A 157 -6.28 5.91 -2.99
CA ASP A 157 -6.08 6.67 -4.22
C ASP A 157 -5.44 8.04 -3.96
N ASN A 158 -4.47 8.42 -4.82
CA ASN A 158 -3.78 9.71 -4.78
C ASN A 158 -3.10 10.01 -3.42
N SER A 159 -2.82 8.98 -2.64
CA SER A 159 -2.18 9.10 -1.32
C SER A 159 -0.67 9.23 -1.42
N THR A 160 -0.04 9.77 -0.37
CA THR A 160 1.42 9.88 -0.29
C THR A 160 1.94 9.20 0.97
N PHE A 161 2.75 8.17 0.78
CA PHE A 161 3.54 7.55 1.84
C PHE A 161 4.96 8.14 1.78
N THR A 162 5.28 9.04 2.71
CA THR A 162 6.56 9.76 2.69
C THR A 162 7.72 8.91 3.21
N GLN A 163 7.45 8.01 4.16
CA GLN A 163 8.40 7.04 4.69
C GLN A 163 7.98 5.62 4.28
N ILE A 164 8.58 4.61 4.92
CA ILE A 164 8.31 3.20 4.63
C ILE A 164 6.81 2.90 4.72
N ALA A 165 6.28 2.26 3.68
CA ALA A 165 4.94 1.70 3.64
C ALA A 165 5.02 0.17 3.74
N ASN A 166 4.57 -0.39 4.84
CA ASN A 166 4.70 -1.81 5.10
C ASN A 166 3.34 -2.51 5.14
N PHE A 167 3.06 -3.31 4.11
CA PHE A 167 1.87 -4.16 3.99
C PHE A 167 2.24 -5.66 4.01
N TRP A 168 3.40 -6.03 4.56
CA TRP A 168 3.88 -7.41 4.55
C TRP A 168 2.85 -8.39 5.13
N LYS A 169 2.59 -9.49 4.40
CA LYS A 169 1.63 -10.55 4.77
C LYS A 169 0.20 -10.08 5.01
N SER A 170 -0.19 -8.93 4.48
CA SER A 170 -1.57 -8.45 4.61
C SER A 170 -2.52 -9.19 3.68
N LYS A 171 -3.77 -9.28 4.10
CA LYS A 171 -4.84 -9.91 3.34
C LYS A 171 -5.92 -8.90 2.99
N PHE A 172 -6.16 -8.72 1.71
CA PHE A 172 -7.24 -7.89 1.18
C PHE A 172 -8.35 -8.81 0.67
N GLU A 173 -9.49 -8.84 1.39
CA GLU A 173 -10.62 -9.73 1.05
C GLU A 173 -11.61 -9.07 0.09
N ASN A 174 -11.44 -7.78 -0.19
CA ASN A 174 -12.25 -7.03 -1.13
C ASN A 174 -11.36 -6.18 -2.03
N GLU A 175 -11.96 -5.36 -2.89
CA GLU A 175 -11.25 -4.44 -3.79
C GLU A 175 -10.35 -3.49 -3.02
N VAL A 176 -9.16 -3.26 -3.57
CA VAL A 176 -8.25 -2.25 -3.04
C VAL A 176 -7.70 -1.38 -4.16
N SER A 177 -7.60 -0.09 -3.89
CA SER A 177 -7.04 0.86 -4.83
C SER A 177 -5.89 1.65 -4.21
N PHE A 178 -4.79 1.69 -4.96
CA PHE A 178 -3.61 2.53 -4.77
C PHE A 178 -3.37 3.41 -6.01
N ARG A 179 -4.43 3.70 -6.76
CA ARG A 179 -4.32 4.47 -8.00
C ARG A 179 -3.70 5.84 -7.73
N GLY A 180 -2.68 6.22 -8.52
CA GLY A 180 -1.99 7.50 -8.37
C GLY A 180 -1.22 7.67 -7.05
N THR A 181 -1.12 6.61 -6.23
CA THR A 181 -0.40 6.67 -4.95
C THR A 181 1.10 6.85 -5.14
N ILE A 182 1.71 7.68 -4.29
CA ILE A 182 3.15 7.94 -4.29
C ILE A 182 3.80 7.29 -3.07
N PHE A 183 4.66 6.30 -3.31
CA PHE A 183 5.53 5.70 -2.30
C PHE A 183 6.92 6.32 -2.41
N LYS A 184 7.29 7.22 -1.47
CA LYS A 184 8.56 7.95 -1.52
C LYS A 184 9.73 7.15 -0.95
N GLN A 185 9.48 6.15 -0.13
CA GLN A 185 10.47 5.21 0.40
C GLN A 185 10.09 3.77 0.03
N VAL A 186 10.76 2.79 0.62
CA VAL A 186 10.50 1.37 0.34
C VAL A 186 9.04 1.01 0.62
N ALA A 187 8.43 0.27 -0.32
CA ALA A 187 7.08 -0.25 -0.20
C ALA A 187 7.11 -1.78 -0.15
N PHE A 188 6.69 -2.36 0.98
CA PHE A 188 6.63 -3.80 1.19
C PHE A 188 5.22 -4.32 0.99
N PHE A 189 5.03 -5.06 -0.09
CA PHE A 189 3.81 -5.82 -0.40
C PHE A 189 4.07 -7.33 -0.44
N ALA A 190 5.20 -7.79 0.11
CA ALA A 190 5.57 -9.20 0.02
C ALA A 190 4.61 -10.11 0.79
N GLU A 191 4.38 -11.30 0.23
CA GLU A 191 3.51 -12.35 0.77
C GLU A 191 2.05 -11.92 1.02
N ASN A 192 1.59 -10.86 0.32
CA ASN A 192 0.20 -10.41 0.40
C ASN A 192 -0.75 -11.35 -0.35
N SER A 193 -2.02 -11.33 0.06
CA SER A 193 -3.10 -11.97 -0.67
C SER A 193 -4.18 -10.96 -1.05
N PHE A 194 -4.31 -10.70 -2.35
CA PHE A 194 -5.37 -9.87 -2.92
C PHE A 194 -6.43 -10.81 -3.51
N THR A 195 -7.59 -10.92 -2.84
CA THR A 195 -8.63 -11.87 -3.25
C THR A 195 -9.61 -11.29 -4.27
N GLN A 196 -9.62 -9.97 -4.42
CA GLN A 196 -10.40 -9.24 -5.42
C GLN A 196 -9.48 -8.35 -6.27
N GLU A 197 -10.04 -7.44 -7.04
CA GLU A 197 -9.30 -6.55 -7.91
C GLU A 197 -8.39 -5.60 -7.12
N VAL A 198 -7.21 -5.35 -7.65
CA VAL A 198 -6.29 -4.36 -7.10
C VAL A 198 -5.82 -3.40 -8.19
N ASP A 199 -5.89 -2.11 -7.90
CA ASP A 199 -5.48 -1.04 -8.81
C ASP A 199 -4.24 -0.33 -8.28
N PHE A 200 -3.11 -0.47 -8.99
CA PHE A 200 -1.88 0.31 -8.82
C PHE A 200 -1.64 1.24 -10.02
N SER A 201 -2.65 1.47 -10.87
CA SER A 201 -2.46 2.30 -12.05
C SER A 201 -2.01 3.72 -11.66
N GLU A 202 -1.14 4.30 -12.48
CA GLU A 202 -0.58 5.64 -12.25
C GLU A 202 0.25 5.77 -10.95
N ALA A 203 0.44 4.69 -10.16
CA ALA A 203 1.24 4.74 -8.93
C ALA A 203 2.72 4.98 -9.21
N SER A 204 3.42 5.61 -8.25
CA SER A 204 4.84 5.89 -8.34
C SER A 204 5.60 5.32 -7.14
N PHE A 205 6.47 4.35 -7.40
CA PHE A 205 7.41 3.79 -6.43
C PHE A 205 8.78 4.46 -6.64
N THR A 206 9.17 5.34 -5.71
CA THR A 206 10.42 6.11 -5.87
C THR A 206 11.64 5.39 -5.31
N GLN A 207 11.44 4.41 -4.46
CA GLN A 207 12.44 3.49 -3.94
C GLN A 207 12.04 2.03 -4.25
N GLU A 208 12.66 1.06 -3.59
CA GLU A 208 12.39 -0.35 -3.82
C GLU A 208 10.90 -0.70 -3.58
N ALA A 209 10.34 -1.49 -4.50
CA ALA A 209 9.00 -2.05 -4.39
C ALA A 209 9.10 -3.58 -4.31
N ASN A 210 8.63 -4.17 -3.23
CA ASN A 210 8.75 -5.60 -2.97
C ASN A 210 7.37 -6.26 -2.94
N PHE A 211 7.09 -7.07 -3.98
CA PHE A 211 5.88 -7.87 -4.14
C PHE A 211 6.16 -9.37 -4.05
N ARG A 212 7.35 -9.78 -3.56
CA ARG A 212 7.76 -11.19 -3.52
C ARG A 212 6.70 -12.08 -2.87
N GLY A 213 6.35 -13.19 -3.52
CA GLY A 213 5.40 -14.18 -3.01
C GLY A 213 3.95 -13.72 -2.92
N THR A 214 3.63 -12.54 -3.47
CA THR A 214 2.26 -11.99 -3.46
C THR A 214 1.35 -12.80 -4.37
N GLN A 215 0.11 -13.02 -3.92
CA GLN A 215 -0.95 -13.69 -4.66
C GLN A 215 -2.00 -12.69 -5.14
N PHE A 216 -2.14 -12.56 -6.46
CA PHE A 216 -3.18 -11.77 -7.10
C PHE A 216 -4.25 -12.70 -7.67
N LEU A 217 -5.37 -12.86 -6.95
CA LEU A 217 -6.42 -13.82 -7.32
C LEU A 217 -7.45 -13.25 -8.32
N ARG A 218 -7.40 -11.95 -8.59
CA ARG A 218 -8.22 -11.27 -9.59
C ARG A 218 -7.37 -10.30 -10.41
N THR A 219 -8.00 -9.48 -11.23
CA THR A 219 -7.33 -8.51 -12.08
C THR A 219 -6.45 -7.57 -11.26
N THR A 220 -5.22 -7.41 -11.71
CA THR A 220 -4.26 -6.48 -11.12
C THR A 220 -3.88 -5.44 -12.17
N ASP A 221 -4.02 -4.17 -11.83
CA ASP A 221 -3.74 -3.08 -12.76
C ASP A 221 -2.47 -2.32 -12.36
N PHE A 222 -1.44 -2.39 -13.21
CA PHE A 222 -0.19 -1.63 -13.10
C PHE A 222 0.01 -0.70 -14.30
N ARG A 223 -1.05 -0.33 -15.02
CA ARG A 223 -0.92 0.57 -16.19
C ARG A 223 -0.36 1.92 -15.75
N HIS A 224 0.58 2.44 -16.54
CA HIS A 224 1.24 3.72 -16.29
C HIS A 224 1.97 3.80 -14.94
N THR A 225 2.19 2.67 -14.26
CA THR A 225 2.94 2.65 -12.99
C THR A 225 4.41 2.91 -13.24
N SER A 226 5.04 3.73 -12.39
CA SER A 226 6.47 4.04 -12.47
C SER A 226 7.25 3.45 -11.31
N PHE A 227 8.13 2.49 -11.60
CA PHE A 227 9.09 1.92 -10.65
C PHE A 227 10.47 2.53 -10.90
N LYS A 228 10.97 3.37 -9.97
CA LYS A 228 12.21 4.11 -10.17
C LYS A 228 13.44 3.35 -9.70
N GLU A 229 13.30 2.45 -8.76
CA GLU A 229 14.36 1.60 -8.20
C GLU A 229 14.03 0.11 -8.37
N ARG A 230 14.77 -0.76 -7.69
CA ARG A 230 14.59 -2.21 -7.76
C ARG A 230 13.13 -2.60 -7.49
N THR A 231 12.63 -3.53 -8.32
CA THR A 231 11.29 -4.10 -8.14
C THR A 231 11.37 -5.61 -8.08
N ASP A 232 10.76 -6.22 -7.07
CA ASP A 232 10.79 -7.66 -6.83
C ASP A 232 9.38 -8.25 -6.94
N PHE A 233 9.13 -8.99 -8.03
CA PHE A 233 7.95 -9.82 -8.23
C PHE A 233 8.31 -11.32 -8.19
N SER A 234 9.40 -11.70 -7.50
CA SER A 234 9.77 -13.12 -7.41
C SER A 234 8.70 -13.95 -6.73
N ALA A 235 8.46 -15.15 -7.22
CA ALA A 235 7.45 -16.09 -6.71
C ALA A 235 6.01 -15.52 -6.67
N VAL A 236 5.73 -14.46 -7.41
CA VAL A 236 4.38 -13.89 -7.51
C VAL A 236 3.46 -14.83 -8.30
N SER A 237 2.16 -14.85 -7.93
CA SER A 237 1.14 -15.58 -8.66
C SER A 237 0.05 -14.65 -9.17
N PHE A 238 -0.12 -14.58 -10.50
CA PHE A 238 -1.23 -13.88 -11.16
C PHE A 238 -2.23 -14.91 -11.67
N THR A 239 -3.40 -15.02 -11.03
CA THR A 239 -4.45 -15.95 -11.49
C THR A 239 -5.30 -15.40 -12.63
N GLN A 240 -5.35 -14.07 -12.78
CA GLN A 240 -5.95 -13.39 -13.90
C GLN A 240 -4.90 -12.58 -14.67
N THR A 241 -5.29 -11.98 -15.78
CA THR A 241 -4.39 -11.18 -16.62
C THR A 241 -3.92 -9.92 -15.89
N PRO A 242 -2.61 -9.82 -15.50
CA PRO A 242 -2.08 -8.55 -15.02
C PRO A 242 -1.99 -7.55 -16.18
N ARG A 243 -2.31 -6.29 -15.92
CA ARG A 243 -2.24 -5.20 -16.90
C ARG A 243 -0.99 -4.36 -16.61
N LEU A 244 0.05 -4.51 -17.45
CA LEU A 244 1.32 -3.80 -17.31
C LEU A 244 1.56 -2.79 -18.47
N PHE A 245 0.51 -2.50 -19.24
CA PHE A 245 0.61 -1.60 -20.38
C PHE A 245 1.17 -0.22 -19.96
N GLU A 246 2.22 0.21 -20.66
CA GLU A 246 2.96 1.45 -20.38
C GLU A 246 3.56 1.57 -18.95
N ALA A 247 3.71 0.45 -18.23
CA ALA A 247 4.49 0.44 -17.00
C ALA A 247 5.99 0.66 -17.32
N ILE A 248 6.68 1.39 -16.43
CA ILE A 248 8.10 1.73 -16.60
C ILE A 248 8.92 1.21 -15.41
N PHE A 249 9.85 0.30 -15.70
CA PHE A 249 10.82 -0.22 -14.74
C PHE A 249 12.21 0.36 -15.02
N ARG A 250 12.70 1.24 -14.13
CA ARG A 250 13.94 2.00 -14.39
C ARG A 250 15.21 1.26 -13.97
N LYS A 251 15.12 0.35 -13.02
CA LYS A 251 16.24 -0.44 -12.49
C LYS A 251 15.93 -1.94 -12.60
N LEU A 252 16.69 -2.77 -11.86
CA LEU A 252 16.48 -4.21 -11.83
C LEU A 252 15.03 -4.56 -11.49
N ILE A 253 14.44 -5.39 -12.33
CA ILE A 253 13.17 -6.07 -12.03
C ILE A 253 13.37 -7.58 -12.10
N THR A 254 12.79 -8.30 -11.15
CA THR A 254 12.77 -9.75 -11.17
C THR A 254 11.33 -10.28 -11.06
N PHE A 255 11.04 -11.27 -11.90
CA PHE A 255 9.87 -12.15 -11.88
C PHE A 255 10.30 -13.60 -11.65
N GLU A 256 11.49 -13.84 -11.07
CA GLU A 256 11.99 -15.19 -10.81
C GLU A 256 10.93 -16.05 -10.12
N ASP A 257 10.73 -17.30 -10.61
CA ASP A 257 9.71 -18.25 -10.12
C ASP A 257 8.25 -17.73 -10.22
N ALA A 258 7.99 -16.66 -10.94
CA ALA A 258 6.63 -16.12 -11.08
C ALA A 258 5.74 -17.02 -11.94
N THR A 259 4.44 -17.05 -11.60
CA THR A 259 3.43 -17.80 -12.35
C THR A 259 2.34 -16.88 -12.88
N PHE A 260 2.11 -16.93 -14.19
CA PHE A 260 1.04 -16.24 -14.91
C PHE A 260 0.04 -17.28 -15.42
N MET A 261 -1.11 -17.43 -14.73
CA MET A 261 -2.10 -18.47 -15.04
C MET A 261 -2.96 -18.14 -16.27
N GLN A 262 -3.13 -16.85 -16.57
CA GLN A 262 -3.85 -16.35 -17.74
C GLN A 262 -2.90 -15.54 -18.64
N THR A 263 -3.41 -14.75 -19.57
CA THR A 263 -2.60 -13.92 -20.45
C THR A 263 -1.65 -13.03 -19.65
N ALA A 264 -0.34 -13.09 -19.93
CA ALA A 264 0.63 -12.12 -19.43
C ALA A 264 0.78 -11.01 -20.47
N ASP A 265 0.31 -9.81 -20.15
CA ASP A 265 0.28 -8.68 -21.09
C ASP A 265 1.31 -7.61 -20.72
N PHE A 266 2.47 -7.66 -21.38
CA PHE A 266 3.58 -6.71 -21.25
C PHE A 266 3.65 -5.73 -22.43
N ARG A 267 2.59 -5.57 -23.21
CA ARG A 267 2.61 -4.69 -24.39
C ARG A 267 3.00 -3.27 -24.01
N SER A 268 3.89 -2.66 -24.82
CA SER A 268 4.42 -1.32 -24.63
C SER A 268 5.09 -1.07 -23.26
N THR A 269 5.39 -2.12 -22.49
CA THR A 269 6.14 -2.01 -21.24
C THR A 269 7.59 -1.63 -21.52
N THR A 270 8.16 -0.75 -20.69
CA THR A 270 9.54 -0.32 -20.82
C THR A 270 10.40 -0.82 -19.65
N PHE A 271 11.31 -1.74 -19.94
CA PHE A 271 12.32 -2.25 -19.00
C PHE A 271 13.65 -1.52 -19.22
N LYS A 272 13.94 -0.49 -18.42
CA LYS A 272 15.20 0.27 -18.52
C LYS A 272 16.35 -0.38 -17.80
N GLY A 273 16.08 -1.22 -16.79
CA GLY A 273 17.08 -2.00 -16.08
C GLY A 273 17.11 -3.46 -16.51
N ARG A 274 18.05 -4.21 -15.92
CA ARG A 274 18.12 -5.66 -16.09
C ARG A 274 16.81 -6.32 -15.72
N THR A 275 16.33 -7.24 -16.56
CA THR A 275 15.03 -7.91 -16.39
C THR A 275 15.22 -9.42 -16.25
N ILE A 276 14.63 -10.02 -15.22
CA ILE A 276 14.79 -11.44 -14.90
C ILE A 276 13.41 -12.11 -14.92
N PHE A 277 13.27 -13.13 -15.78
CA PHE A 277 12.13 -14.05 -15.88
C PHE A 277 12.57 -15.50 -15.70
N ILE A 278 13.62 -15.73 -14.88
CA ILE A 278 14.15 -17.09 -14.63
C ILE A 278 13.06 -17.96 -14.01
N ASN A 279 12.92 -19.19 -14.48
CA ASN A 279 11.95 -20.19 -13.99
C ASN A 279 10.47 -19.74 -14.08
N CYS A 280 10.17 -18.68 -14.82
CA CYS A 280 8.78 -18.21 -14.96
C CYS A 280 7.92 -19.26 -15.65
N THR A 281 6.66 -19.36 -15.21
CA THR A 281 5.64 -20.18 -15.85
C THR A 281 4.54 -19.30 -16.44
N PHE A 282 4.47 -19.26 -17.78
CA PHE A 282 3.42 -18.58 -18.53
C PHE A 282 2.40 -19.61 -19.02
N GLN A 283 1.32 -19.84 -18.27
CA GLN A 283 0.29 -20.84 -18.64
C GLN A 283 -0.65 -20.31 -19.72
N GLY A 284 -0.90 -18.99 -19.74
CA GLY A 284 -1.69 -18.32 -20.76
C GLY A 284 -0.85 -17.77 -21.92
N LYS A 285 -1.51 -17.06 -22.84
CA LYS A 285 -0.80 -16.34 -23.91
C LYS A 285 0.11 -15.28 -23.31
N THR A 286 1.29 -15.11 -23.89
CA THR A 286 2.24 -14.08 -23.45
C THR A 286 2.43 -13.04 -24.55
N LYS A 287 2.29 -11.75 -24.21
CA LYS A 287 2.36 -10.65 -25.16
C LYS A 287 3.46 -9.69 -24.76
N PHE A 288 4.54 -9.66 -25.54
CA PHE A 288 5.59 -8.66 -25.42
C PHE A 288 5.58 -7.65 -26.59
N THR A 289 4.47 -7.57 -27.35
CA THR A 289 4.38 -6.67 -28.51
C THR A 289 4.80 -5.26 -28.15
N ALA A 290 5.70 -4.65 -28.91
CA ALA A 290 6.26 -3.32 -28.71
C ALA A 290 6.93 -3.09 -27.33
N THR A 291 7.30 -4.15 -26.60
CA THR A 291 8.09 -4.07 -25.37
C THR A 291 9.53 -3.70 -25.67
N THR A 292 10.15 -2.89 -24.83
CA THR A 292 11.57 -2.53 -24.96
C THR A 292 12.36 -2.96 -23.74
N PHE A 293 13.42 -3.77 -23.95
CA PHE A 293 14.42 -4.16 -22.96
C PHE A 293 15.71 -3.37 -23.21
N HIS A 294 15.99 -2.40 -22.34
CA HIS A 294 17.18 -1.54 -22.48
C HIS A 294 18.46 -2.16 -21.91
N GLN A 295 18.36 -3.20 -21.11
CA GLN A 295 19.48 -3.95 -20.53
C GLN A 295 19.22 -5.47 -20.74
N ASP A 296 20.08 -6.32 -20.17
CA ASP A 296 19.97 -7.76 -20.32
C ASP A 296 18.61 -8.28 -19.87
N ALA A 297 18.02 -9.16 -20.66
CA ALA A 297 16.79 -9.87 -20.38
C ALA A 297 17.07 -11.38 -20.22
N ASN A 298 16.77 -11.95 -19.08
CA ASN A 298 17.03 -13.36 -18.80
C ASN A 298 15.73 -14.15 -18.60
N PHE A 299 15.45 -15.05 -19.53
CA PHE A 299 14.32 -15.97 -19.53
C PHE A 299 14.73 -17.43 -19.28
N GLN A 300 15.93 -17.67 -18.74
CA GLN A 300 16.41 -19.03 -18.50
C GLN A 300 15.37 -19.89 -17.77
N ASN A 301 15.17 -21.16 -18.23
CA ASN A 301 14.19 -22.11 -17.72
C ASN A 301 12.72 -21.60 -17.76
N ALA A 302 12.40 -20.52 -18.46
CA ALA A 302 11.02 -20.07 -18.56
C ALA A 302 10.19 -21.03 -19.42
N SER A 303 8.94 -21.28 -18.99
CA SER A 303 8.00 -22.17 -19.70
C SER A 303 6.85 -21.35 -20.29
N PHE A 304 6.74 -21.35 -21.62
CA PHE A 304 5.67 -20.72 -22.37
C PHE A 304 4.72 -21.81 -22.87
N MET A 305 3.57 -21.94 -22.21
CA MET A 305 2.63 -23.04 -22.44
C MET A 305 1.64 -22.77 -23.59
N LEU A 306 1.54 -21.54 -24.05
CA LEU A 306 0.72 -21.11 -25.19
C LEU A 306 1.48 -20.09 -26.03
N THR A 307 0.84 -19.58 -27.08
CA THR A 307 1.44 -18.62 -28.01
C THR A 307 2.08 -17.44 -27.29
N THR A 308 3.34 -17.17 -27.63
CA THR A 308 4.09 -16.01 -27.18
C THR A 308 4.35 -15.06 -28.34
N ASP A 309 3.94 -13.80 -28.19
CA ASP A 309 4.09 -12.77 -29.21
C ASP A 309 5.23 -11.81 -28.84
N PHE A 310 6.29 -11.84 -29.61
CA PHE A 310 7.42 -10.92 -29.56
C PHE A 310 7.40 -9.89 -30.69
N GLY A 311 6.24 -9.61 -31.33
CA GLY A 311 6.11 -8.67 -32.43
C GLY A 311 6.60 -7.26 -32.03
N GLY A 312 7.58 -6.72 -32.76
CA GLY A 312 8.11 -5.39 -32.50
C GLY A 312 8.84 -5.22 -31.15
N VAL A 313 9.24 -6.32 -30.50
CA VAL A 313 10.10 -6.26 -29.30
C VAL A 313 11.48 -5.72 -29.66
N SER A 314 12.01 -4.87 -28.81
CA SER A 314 13.40 -4.40 -28.93
C SER A 314 14.25 -4.90 -27.76
N PHE A 315 15.25 -5.74 -28.06
CA PHE A 315 16.32 -6.13 -27.14
C PHE A 315 17.56 -5.30 -27.47
N ILE A 316 17.92 -4.32 -26.64
CA ILE A 316 19.07 -3.43 -26.89
C ILE A 316 20.37 -4.10 -26.44
N HIS A 317 20.31 -4.95 -25.42
CA HIS A 317 21.42 -5.76 -24.92
C HIS A 317 21.15 -7.25 -25.08
N SER A 318 21.86 -8.10 -24.31
CA SER A 318 21.76 -9.56 -24.42
C SER A 318 20.41 -10.08 -23.95
N VAL A 319 19.96 -11.17 -24.60
CA VAL A 319 18.79 -11.95 -24.16
C VAL A 319 19.19 -13.41 -24.00
N ASN A 320 18.77 -14.02 -22.90
CA ASN A 320 19.01 -15.41 -22.61
C ASN A 320 17.69 -16.20 -22.58
N PHE A 321 17.53 -17.14 -23.52
CA PHE A 321 16.42 -18.10 -23.59
C PHE A 321 16.90 -19.54 -23.35
N SER A 322 18.06 -19.75 -22.70
CA SER A 322 18.55 -21.11 -22.44
C SER A 322 17.54 -21.91 -21.63
N GLU A 323 17.38 -23.18 -21.98
CA GLU A 323 16.48 -24.12 -21.30
C GLU A 323 14.98 -23.69 -21.27
N CYS A 324 14.59 -22.74 -22.12
CA CYS A 324 13.18 -22.36 -22.26
C CYS A 324 12.38 -23.48 -22.93
N THR A 325 11.14 -23.64 -22.50
CA THR A 325 10.15 -24.51 -23.14
C THR A 325 9.08 -23.66 -23.83
N PHE A 326 8.85 -23.91 -25.11
CA PHE A 326 7.76 -23.34 -25.92
C PHE A 326 6.85 -24.47 -26.39
N LYS A 327 5.53 -24.34 -26.08
CA LYS A 327 4.51 -25.33 -26.48
C LYS A 327 3.49 -24.73 -27.44
#